data_0afeafd3df734ef53e5c493228116276
#
_entry.id   0afeafd3df734ef53e5c493228116276
#
_cell.length_a   1.000
_cell.length_b   1.000
_cell.length_c   1.000
_cell.angle_alpha   90.00
_cell.angle_beta   90.00
_cell.angle_gamma   90.00
#
_symmetry.space_group_name_H-M   'P 1'
#
loop_
_entity.id
_entity.type
_entity.pdbx_description
1 polymer ?
#
loop_
_entity_poly.entity_id
_entity_poly.type
_entity_poly.pdbx_seq_one_letter_code
_entity_poly.pdbx_strand_id
1 'polypeptide(L)'
;MKNSQKSILAIGGIGILVFVSAFGGIFLTRNLGKTAKTVNMEEASAVIERYAKKIGATQAEVIKSAVELADTQVDELPDIDKNEVTIQPVTKLYAEIFSTYEKCGKGKNGWMNEVAEKFNQAGYEVDGQPVSVMIRNVASGLGMDYISTGKYVPDGYSPSNDFWGKMLLADGIFMEEISSGLVNNTAGILLSKDTQEKLTKRYGSINLKTIVEATAGGEFAMGYTNPNASATGLNFLISTLQTYNAKEPLSEESVEGFQAFQTNVPFVAYTTEQMSKAAETGSLDGFIMEYQTYINDPGLTRKYQFTPFGFLHTNPLYTTRDT
;
A
#
# COMPACT_ATOMS: atom_id res chain seq x y z
N MET A 1 16.47 20.04 22.47
CA MET A 1 16.69 20.14 20.99
C MET A 1 17.53 19.02 20.37
N LYS A 2 18.43 18.32 21.09
CA LYS A 2 19.22 17.21 20.51
C LYS A 2 18.45 15.89 20.28
N ASN A 3 17.34 15.64 21.00
CA ASN A 3 16.58 14.39 20.87
C ASN A 3 15.58 14.40 19.69
N SER A 4 15.12 15.59 19.27
CA SER A 4 14.19 15.74 18.14
C SER A 4 14.85 15.44 16.78
N GLN A 5 16.11 15.83 16.62
CA GLN A 5 16.85 15.56 15.38
C GLN A 5 17.20 14.07 15.19
N LYS A 6 17.43 13.33 16.28
CA LYS A 6 17.69 11.89 16.21
C LYS A 6 16.42 11.09 15.83
N SER A 7 15.25 11.52 16.30
CA SER A 7 13.97 10.89 15.94
C SER A 7 13.58 11.14 14.49
N ILE A 8 13.84 12.34 13.96
CA ILE A 8 13.57 12.67 12.54
C ILE A 8 14.50 11.90 11.60
N LEU A 9 15.77 11.71 11.98
CA LEU A 9 16.73 10.91 11.21
C LEU A 9 16.39 9.42 11.24
N ALA A 10 15.90 8.89 12.35
CA ALA A 10 15.46 7.50 12.45
C ALA A 10 14.19 7.23 11.61
N ILE A 11 13.20 8.11 11.68
CA ILE A 11 11.97 7.99 10.89
C ILE A 11 12.24 8.16 9.38
N GLY A 12 13.13 9.07 9.01
CA GLY A 12 13.57 9.25 7.62
C GLY A 12 14.35 8.03 7.11
N GLY A 13 15.19 7.41 7.94
CA GLY A 13 15.97 6.22 7.61
C GLY A 13 15.09 4.99 7.39
N ILE A 14 14.11 4.77 8.24
CA ILE A 14 13.14 3.66 8.13
C ILE A 14 12.27 3.83 6.87
N GLY A 15 11.77 5.02 6.59
CA GLY A 15 10.98 5.29 5.38
C GLY A 15 11.75 5.00 4.08
N ILE A 16 13.04 5.33 4.03
CA ILE A 16 13.90 5.07 2.87
C ILE A 16 14.21 3.58 2.71
N LEU A 17 14.37 2.83 3.79
CA LEU A 17 14.69 1.40 3.77
C LEU A 17 13.51 0.54 3.28
N VAL A 18 12.32 0.81 3.77
CA VAL A 18 11.11 0.12 3.30
C VAL A 18 10.80 0.49 1.85
N PHE A 19 11.04 1.74 1.45
CA PHE A 19 10.97 2.20 0.07
C PHE A 19 11.91 1.40 -0.85
N VAL A 20 13.14 1.20 -0.43
CA VAL A 20 14.16 0.50 -1.24
C VAL A 20 13.87 -0.99 -1.33
N SER A 21 13.41 -1.65 -0.27
CA SER A 21 13.04 -3.08 -0.31
C SER A 21 11.79 -3.33 -1.16
N ALA A 22 10.74 -2.53 -1.01
CA ALA A 22 9.53 -2.64 -1.81
C ALA A 22 9.79 -2.41 -3.31
N PHE A 23 10.63 -1.41 -3.66
CA PHE A 23 10.96 -1.10 -5.05
C PHE A 23 12.07 -1.97 -5.63
N GLY A 24 12.98 -2.46 -4.82
CA GLY A 24 14.00 -3.42 -5.24
C GLY A 24 13.35 -4.67 -5.84
N GLY A 25 12.33 -5.21 -5.20
CA GLY A 25 11.55 -6.35 -5.70
C GLY A 25 10.85 -6.06 -7.03
N ILE A 26 10.14 -4.93 -7.14
CA ILE A 26 9.42 -4.54 -8.37
C ILE A 26 10.39 -4.25 -9.53
N PHE A 27 11.50 -3.60 -9.26
CA PHE A 27 12.51 -3.28 -10.26
C PHE A 27 13.22 -4.54 -10.77
N LEU A 28 13.54 -5.48 -9.88
CA LEU A 28 14.15 -6.74 -10.22
C LEU A 28 13.24 -7.62 -11.07
N THR A 29 11.95 -7.70 -10.75
CA THR A 29 10.98 -8.47 -11.53
C THR A 29 10.73 -7.88 -12.92
N ARG A 30 10.78 -6.56 -13.07
CA ARG A 30 10.50 -5.86 -14.33
C ARG A 30 11.69 -5.83 -15.30
N ASN A 31 12.92 -5.75 -14.80
CA ASN A 31 14.12 -5.65 -15.64
C ASN A 31 14.78 -7.00 -15.95
N LEU A 32 14.54 -8.04 -15.16
CA LEU A 32 15.25 -9.29 -15.35
C LEU A 32 14.58 -10.24 -16.35
N GLY A 33 13.34 -9.98 -16.81
CA GLY A 33 12.69 -10.74 -17.91
C GLY A 33 12.79 -12.27 -17.81
N LYS A 34 13.26 -12.78 -16.67
CA LYS A 34 13.53 -14.19 -16.41
C LYS A 34 13.05 -14.53 -14.99
N THR A 35 12.19 -15.51 -14.95
CA THR A 35 11.68 -16.22 -13.79
C THR A 35 12.29 -15.84 -12.43
N ALA A 36 11.43 -15.45 -11.50
CA ALA A 36 11.73 -15.04 -10.11
C ALA A 36 12.65 -16.01 -9.31
N LYS A 37 13.00 -17.15 -9.87
CA LYS A 37 13.82 -18.19 -9.25
C LYS A 37 15.32 -17.91 -9.14
N THR A 38 15.82 -16.75 -9.59
CA THR A 38 17.26 -16.49 -9.63
C THR A 38 17.71 -15.10 -9.19
N VAL A 39 16.92 -14.39 -8.39
CA VAL A 39 17.41 -13.15 -7.78
C VAL A 39 18.29 -13.52 -6.58
N ASN A 40 19.61 -13.39 -6.77
CA ASN A 40 20.58 -13.54 -5.70
C ASN A 40 20.45 -12.34 -4.74
N MET A 41 20.39 -12.60 -3.43
CA MET A 41 20.36 -11.56 -2.37
C MET A 41 21.51 -10.54 -2.54
N GLU A 42 22.68 -10.97 -3.00
CA GLU A 42 23.82 -10.08 -3.25
C GLU A 42 23.55 -9.10 -4.40
N GLU A 43 22.89 -9.54 -5.48
CA GLU A 43 22.52 -8.67 -6.59
C GLU A 43 21.42 -7.68 -6.20
N ALA A 44 20.44 -8.14 -5.42
CA ALA A 44 19.40 -7.28 -4.87
C ALA A 44 20.00 -6.22 -3.93
N SER A 45 20.89 -6.62 -3.02
CA SER A 45 21.62 -5.72 -2.13
C SER A 45 22.45 -4.69 -2.90
N ALA A 46 23.17 -5.12 -3.95
CA ALA A 46 23.98 -4.22 -4.76
C ALA A 46 23.14 -3.18 -5.53
N VAL A 47 21.95 -3.56 -6.00
CA VAL A 47 21.00 -2.63 -6.62
C VAL A 47 20.48 -1.63 -5.59
N ILE A 48 20.10 -2.10 -4.41
CA ILE A 48 19.65 -1.29 -3.27
C ILE A 48 20.77 -0.31 -2.86
N GLU A 49 22.00 -0.79 -2.72
CA GLU A 49 23.16 0.06 -2.44
C GLU A 49 23.37 1.18 -3.45
N ARG A 50 23.26 0.85 -4.71
CA ARG A 50 23.43 1.82 -5.79
C ARG A 50 22.38 2.94 -5.73
N TYR A 51 21.13 2.60 -5.36
CA TYR A 51 20.07 3.59 -5.21
C TYR A 51 20.17 4.36 -3.89
N ALA A 52 20.52 3.71 -2.79
CA ALA A 52 20.79 4.39 -1.51
C ALA A 52 21.91 5.44 -1.69
N LYS A 53 22.93 5.15 -2.50
CA LYS A 53 23.99 6.11 -2.91
C LYS A 53 23.43 7.34 -3.61
N LYS A 54 22.51 7.16 -4.51
CA LYS A 54 21.90 8.26 -5.26
C LYS A 54 21.03 9.16 -4.40
N ILE A 55 20.46 8.62 -3.30
CA ILE A 55 19.59 9.35 -2.37
C ILE A 55 20.43 10.13 -1.32
N GLY A 56 21.76 10.03 -1.35
CA GLY A 56 22.64 10.70 -0.37
C GLY A 56 22.56 10.09 1.04
N ALA A 57 21.98 8.90 1.17
CA ALA A 57 22.04 8.15 2.42
C ALA A 57 23.44 7.58 2.64
N THR A 58 23.95 7.66 3.85
CA THR A 58 25.22 7.03 4.26
C THR A 58 25.04 5.52 4.30
N GLN A 59 25.59 4.85 3.37
CA GLN A 59 25.15 3.66 2.70
C GLN A 59 25.35 2.32 3.34
N ALA A 60 26.55 2.10 3.84
CA ALA A 60 26.94 0.78 4.36
C ALA A 60 26.25 0.47 5.70
N GLU A 61 25.96 1.51 6.48
CA GLU A 61 25.23 1.37 7.74
C GLU A 61 23.73 1.15 7.52
N VAL A 62 23.15 1.79 6.48
CA VAL A 62 21.74 1.63 6.16
C VAL A 62 21.42 0.21 5.67
N ILE A 63 22.34 -0.44 4.93
CA ILE A 63 22.13 -1.78 4.42
C ILE A 63 22.44 -2.86 5.46
N LYS A 64 23.46 -2.65 6.29
CA LYS A 64 23.66 -3.50 7.47
C LYS A 64 22.49 -3.41 8.43
N SER A 65 21.91 -2.22 8.60
CA SER A 65 20.69 -2.01 9.37
C SER A 65 19.46 -2.67 8.72
N ALA A 66 19.40 -2.86 7.41
CA ALA A 66 18.25 -3.54 6.78
C ALA A 66 18.20 -5.04 7.08
N VAL A 67 19.35 -5.68 7.24
CA VAL A 67 19.43 -7.08 7.66
C VAL A 67 19.16 -7.23 9.17
N GLU A 68 19.63 -6.28 9.97
CA GLU A 68 19.32 -6.21 11.41
C GLU A 68 17.88 -5.75 11.68
N LEU A 69 17.30 -4.90 10.79
CA LEU A 69 15.94 -4.43 10.89
C LEU A 69 14.91 -5.50 10.53
N ALA A 70 15.26 -6.53 9.76
CA ALA A 70 14.35 -7.66 9.55
C ALA A 70 14.06 -8.38 10.86
N ASP A 71 15.06 -8.54 11.72
CA ASP A 71 14.88 -9.11 13.07
C ASP A 71 14.17 -8.14 14.03
N THR A 72 14.46 -6.82 13.95
CA THR A 72 13.78 -5.81 14.77
C THR A 72 12.37 -5.48 14.27
N GLN A 73 12.09 -5.61 12.97
CA GLN A 73 10.73 -5.42 12.44
C GLN A 73 9.75 -6.47 12.97
N VAL A 74 10.19 -7.69 13.24
CA VAL A 74 9.34 -8.72 13.83
C VAL A 74 8.85 -8.30 15.22
N ASP A 75 9.71 -7.68 16.02
CA ASP A 75 9.39 -7.21 17.37
C ASP A 75 8.56 -5.91 17.36
N GLU A 76 8.72 -5.08 16.32
CA GLU A 76 7.99 -3.82 16.16
C GLU A 76 6.60 -3.99 15.53
N LEU A 77 6.33 -5.13 14.85
CA LEU A 77 4.99 -5.40 14.33
C LEU A 77 4.00 -5.57 15.49
N PRO A 78 2.82 -4.94 15.43
CA PRO A 78 1.81 -5.11 16.45
C PRO A 78 1.39 -6.57 16.59
N ASP A 79 0.86 -6.94 17.76
CA ASP A 79 0.21 -8.24 17.91
C ASP A 79 -0.96 -8.33 16.95
N ILE A 80 -1.17 -9.53 16.38
CA ILE A 80 -2.22 -9.75 15.38
C ILE A 80 -3.62 -9.38 15.90
N ASP A 81 -3.86 -9.52 17.18
CA ASP A 81 -5.12 -9.18 17.85
C ASP A 81 -5.45 -7.68 17.85
N LYS A 82 -4.51 -6.83 17.46
CA LYS A 82 -4.78 -5.41 17.21
C LYS A 82 -5.51 -5.16 15.89
N ASN A 83 -5.55 -6.16 15.02
CA ASN A 83 -6.27 -6.13 13.76
C ASN A 83 -7.65 -6.79 13.93
N GLU A 84 -8.70 -6.05 13.63
CA GLU A 84 -10.09 -6.46 13.85
C GLU A 84 -10.46 -7.71 13.03
N VAL A 85 -11.01 -8.73 13.68
CA VAL A 85 -11.69 -9.84 12.99
C VAL A 85 -13.10 -9.38 12.66
N THR A 86 -13.38 -9.19 11.38
CA THR A 86 -14.67 -8.68 10.90
C THR A 86 -15.67 -9.79 10.65
N ILE A 87 -15.22 -11.01 10.34
CA ILE A 87 -16.05 -12.22 10.28
C ILE A 87 -15.40 -13.30 11.15
N GLN A 88 -16.12 -13.74 12.16
CA GLN A 88 -15.73 -14.85 13.03
C GLN A 88 -16.00 -16.19 12.35
N PRO A 89 -15.14 -17.20 12.54
CA PRO A 89 -15.42 -18.55 12.06
C PRO A 89 -16.58 -19.18 12.86
N VAL A 90 -17.37 -20.00 12.20
CA VAL A 90 -18.52 -20.69 12.81
C VAL A 90 -18.27 -22.19 13.01
N THR A 91 -17.13 -22.72 12.55
CA THR A 91 -16.72 -24.10 12.68
C THR A 91 -15.31 -24.19 13.28
N LYS A 92 -14.90 -25.38 13.74
CA LYS A 92 -13.53 -25.60 14.26
C LYS A 92 -12.48 -25.57 13.16
N LEU A 93 -12.82 -26.07 11.97
CA LEU A 93 -11.97 -26.03 10.80
C LEU A 93 -12.35 -24.78 10.00
N TYR A 94 -11.41 -23.86 9.84
CA TYR A 94 -11.64 -22.62 9.11
C TYR A 94 -10.35 -22.15 8.43
N ALA A 95 -10.53 -21.35 7.39
CA ALA A 95 -9.44 -20.61 6.75
C ALA A 95 -9.51 -19.14 7.17
N GLU A 96 -8.40 -18.59 7.65
CA GLU A 96 -8.26 -17.17 7.94
C GLU A 96 -7.75 -16.41 6.72
N ILE A 97 -8.45 -15.34 6.32
CA ILE A 97 -8.08 -14.50 5.19
C ILE A 97 -7.79 -13.08 5.67
N PHE A 98 -6.57 -12.58 5.41
CA PHE A 98 -6.26 -11.16 5.54
C PHE A 98 -6.90 -10.40 4.39
N SER A 99 -7.64 -9.35 4.71
CA SER A 99 -8.29 -8.47 3.76
C SER A 99 -8.22 -7.02 4.24
N THR A 100 -8.50 -6.07 3.36
CA THR A 100 -8.36 -4.65 3.64
C THR A 100 -9.72 -3.98 3.87
N TYR A 101 -9.71 -2.83 4.54
CA TYR A 101 -10.91 -2.11 4.96
C TYR A 101 -11.93 -1.89 3.84
N GLU A 102 -11.50 -1.57 2.62
CA GLU A 102 -12.38 -1.36 1.48
C GLU A 102 -13.13 -2.62 1.02
N LYS A 103 -12.74 -3.80 1.51
CA LYS A 103 -13.38 -5.11 1.21
C LYS A 103 -14.09 -5.70 2.41
N CYS A 104 -13.50 -5.52 3.61
CA CYS A 104 -14.01 -6.12 4.85
C CYS A 104 -14.34 -5.10 5.94
N GLY A 105 -14.48 -3.82 5.58
CA GLY A 105 -14.93 -2.78 6.48
C GLY A 105 -16.44 -2.83 6.74
N LYS A 106 -16.97 -1.73 7.27
CA LYS A 106 -18.40 -1.63 7.63
C LYS A 106 -19.26 -1.17 6.45
N GLY A 107 -20.50 -1.65 6.42
CA GLY A 107 -21.51 -1.26 5.44
C GLY A 107 -21.08 -1.57 4.01
N LYS A 108 -21.09 -0.58 3.13
CA LYS A 108 -20.76 -0.76 1.70
C LYS A 108 -19.31 -1.11 1.42
N ASN A 109 -18.43 -1.02 2.41
CA ASN A 109 -17.04 -1.47 2.33
C ASN A 109 -16.87 -2.93 2.80
N GLY A 110 -17.94 -3.65 2.99
CA GLY A 110 -17.98 -5.01 3.55
C GLY A 110 -18.40 -6.09 2.56
N TRP A 111 -18.20 -5.94 1.25
CA TRP A 111 -18.65 -6.93 0.28
C TRP A 111 -18.04 -8.33 0.49
N MET A 112 -16.78 -8.40 0.93
CA MET A 112 -16.12 -9.67 1.24
C MET A 112 -16.70 -10.30 2.51
N ASN A 113 -17.13 -9.47 3.48
CA ASN A 113 -17.84 -9.95 4.67
C ASN A 113 -19.17 -10.59 4.28
N GLU A 114 -19.94 -9.98 3.37
CA GLU A 114 -21.18 -10.58 2.89
C GLU A 114 -20.96 -11.93 2.21
N VAL A 115 -19.89 -12.06 1.42
CA VAL A 115 -19.52 -13.32 0.76
C VAL A 115 -19.12 -14.36 1.81
N ALA A 116 -18.30 -13.99 2.78
CA ALA A 116 -17.86 -14.87 3.86
C ALA A 116 -19.04 -15.33 4.75
N GLU A 117 -19.95 -14.41 5.09
CA GLU A 117 -21.17 -14.76 5.84
C GLU A 117 -22.04 -15.78 5.08
N LYS A 118 -22.26 -15.57 3.78
CA LYS A 118 -23.02 -16.50 2.94
C LYS A 118 -22.32 -17.87 2.86
N PHE A 119 -20.97 -17.88 2.73
CA PHE A 119 -20.18 -19.10 2.75
C PHE A 119 -20.37 -19.85 4.07
N ASN A 120 -20.22 -19.16 5.20
CA ASN A 120 -20.37 -19.74 6.54
C ASN A 120 -21.78 -20.25 6.81
N GLN A 121 -22.81 -19.60 6.27
CA GLN A 121 -24.22 -20.02 6.37
C GLN A 121 -24.55 -21.22 5.47
N ALA A 122 -23.83 -21.40 4.37
CA ALA A 122 -24.09 -22.49 3.42
C ALA A 122 -23.69 -23.88 3.97
N GLY A 123 -22.85 -23.92 5.01
CA GLY A 123 -22.49 -25.15 5.70
C GLY A 123 -21.68 -26.14 4.83
N TYR A 124 -20.73 -25.62 4.07
CA TYR A 124 -19.83 -26.45 3.26
C TYR A 124 -19.00 -27.40 4.12
N GLU A 125 -18.64 -28.53 3.52
CA GLU A 125 -17.81 -29.55 4.16
C GLU A 125 -16.61 -29.90 3.26
N VAL A 126 -15.48 -30.18 3.89
CA VAL A 126 -14.28 -30.74 3.26
C VAL A 126 -13.97 -32.06 4.00
N ASP A 127 -13.89 -33.15 3.28
CA ASP A 127 -13.69 -34.51 3.84
C ASP A 127 -14.69 -34.87 4.96
N GLY A 128 -15.94 -34.43 4.81
CA GLY A 128 -17.01 -34.67 5.78
C GLY A 128 -16.92 -33.83 7.05
N GLN A 129 -16.05 -32.84 7.10
CA GLN A 129 -15.92 -31.88 8.19
C GLN A 129 -16.46 -30.51 7.79
N PRO A 130 -17.35 -29.89 8.60
CA PRO A 130 -17.84 -28.56 8.30
C PRO A 130 -16.71 -27.53 8.36
N VAL A 131 -16.68 -26.65 7.34
CA VAL A 131 -15.66 -25.61 7.17
C VAL A 131 -16.28 -24.22 7.18
N SER A 132 -15.49 -23.24 7.58
CA SER A 132 -15.87 -21.83 7.54
C SER A 132 -14.67 -20.94 7.16
N VAL A 133 -14.93 -19.64 7.01
CA VAL A 133 -13.88 -18.65 6.80
C VAL A 133 -13.93 -17.60 7.90
N MET A 134 -12.75 -17.09 8.24
CA MET A 134 -12.53 -15.93 9.10
C MET A 134 -11.95 -14.80 8.27
N ILE A 135 -12.45 -13.59 8.42
CA ILE A 135 -11.89 -12.41 7.76
C ILE A 135 -11.28 -11.49 8.81
N ARG A 136 -10.03 -11.12 8.59
CA ARG A 136 -9.35 -10.14 9.44
C ARG A 136 -8.97 -8.91 8.61
N ASN A 137 -9.32 -7.74 9.14
CA ASN A 137 -8.98 -6.45 8.52
C ASN A 137 -7.50 -6.10 8.81
N VAL A 138 -6.67 -6.25 7.79
CA VAL A 138 -5.24 -5.95 7.85
C VAL A 138 -4.87 -5.10 6.63
N ALA A 139 -4.20 -3.96 6.83
CA ALA A 139 -3.70 -3.15 5.72
C ALA A 139 -2.75 -3.96 4.83
N SER A 140 -2.78 -3.73 3.51
CA SER A 140 -2.04 -4.55 2.54
C SER A 140 -0.56 -4.70 2.89
N GLY A 141 0.15 -3.60 3.16
CA GLY A 141 1.56 -3.65 3.54
C GLY A 141 1.81 -4.34 4.88
N LEU A 142 0.98 -4.07 5.89
CA LEU A 142 1.09 -4.75 7.19
C LEU A 142 0.87 -6.26 7.06
N GLY A 143 -0.06 -6.69 6.20
CA GLY A 143 -0.27 -8.10 5.90
C GLY A 143 0.96 -8.73 5.23
N MET A 144 1.59 -8.00 4.30
CA MET A 144 2.86 -8.41 3.70
C MET A 144 3.96 -8.56 4.78
N ASP A 145 4.10 -7.59 5.70
CA ASP A 145 5.10 -7.62 6.75
C ASP A 145 4.91 -8.80 7.72
N TYR A 146 3.67 -9.12 8.11
CA TYR A 146 3.39 -10.31 8.92
C TYR A 146 3.80 -11.59 8.22
N ILE A 147 3.49 -11.72 6.93
CA ILE A 147 3.78 -12.92 6.14
C ILE A 147 5.28 -13.05 5.88
N SER A 148 5.96 -11.97 5.45
CA SER A 148 7.39 -11.97 5.13
C SER A 148 8.27 -12.27 6.33
N THR A 149 7.90 -11.76 7.51
CA THR A 149 8.62 -12.01 8.77
C THR A 149 8.27 -13.33 9.42
N GLY A 150 7.19 -13.99 8.98
CA GLY A 150 6.66 -15.19 9.63
C GLY A 150 6.06 -14.94 11.02
N LYS A 151 5.92 -13.68 11.46
CA LYS A 151 5.31 -13.35 12.76
C LYS A 151 3.88 -13.83 12.83
N TYR A 152 3.16 -13.74 11.72
CA TYR A 152 1.82 -14.29 11.58
C TYR A 152 1.53 -14.59 10.10
N VAL A 153 1.11 -15.81 9.80
CA VAL A 153 0.80 -16.25 8.44
C VAL A 153 -0.64 -16.73 8.39
N PRO A 154 -1.57 -16.00 7.72
CA PRO A 154 -2.94 -16.43 7.51
C PRO A 154 -2.99 -17.60 6.51
N ASP A 155 -4.15 -18.21 6.27
CA ASP A 155 -4.32 -19.19 5.21
C ASP A 155 -4.50 -18.53 3.84
N GLY A 156 -5.04 -17.32 3.81
CA GLY A 156 -5.23 -16.54 2.60
C GLY A 156 -4.86 -15.07 2.78
N TYR A 157 -4.39 -14.46 1.69
CA TYR A 157 -4.02 -13.05 1.65
C TYR A 157 -4.64 -12.37 0.43
N SER A 158 -5.46 -11.35 0.68
CA SER A 158 -6.11 -10.55 -0.36
C SER A 158 -5.75 -9.07 -0.20
N PRO A 159 -4.59 -8.63 -0.70
CA PRO A 159 -4.25 -7.21 -0.76
C PRO A 159 -5.10 -6.47 -1.80
N SER A 160 -5.07 -5.14 -1.81
CA SER A 160 -5.87 -4.36 -2.76
C SER A 160 -5.25 -4.28 -4.14
N ASN A 161 -3.94 -4.47 -4.28
CA ASN A 161 -3.28 -4.64 -5.57
C ASN A 161 -2.32 -5.83 -5.56
N ASP A 162 -1.93 -6.27 -6.75
CA ASP A 162 -1.09 -7.44 -6.97
C ASP A 162 0.40 -7.21 -6.65
N PHE A 163 0.84 -5.96 -6.46
CA PHE A 163 2.25 -5.69 -6.14
C PHE A 163 2.69 -6.31 -4.83
N TRP A 164 1.84 -6.29 -3.81
CA TRP A 164 2.15 -6.87 -2.50
C TRP A 164 2.41 -8.38 -2.57
N GLY A 165 1.56 -9.10 -3.30
CA GLY A 165 1.77 -10.53 -3.54
C GLY A 165 3.02 -10.80 -4.38
N LYS A 166 3.25 -10.00 -5.42
CA LYS A 166 4.44 -10.11 -6.26
C LYS A 166 5.73 -9.83 -5.50
N MET A 167 5.73 -8.91 -4.53
CA MET A 167 6.88 -8.66 -3.67
C MET A 167 7.18 -9.88 -2.79
N LEU A 168 6.18 -10.46 -2.13
CA LEU A 168 6.35 -11.68 -1.34
C LEU A 168 6.89 -12.85 -2.17
N LEU A 169 6.35 -13.05 -3.38
CA LEU A 169 6.85 -14.09 -4.30
C LEU A 169 8.31 -13.82 -4.74
N ALA A 170 8.67 -12.55 -4.95
CA ALA A 170 10.04 -12.16 -5.31
C ALA A 170 11.03 -12.40 -4.15
N ASP A 171 10.57 -12.25 -2.91
CA ASP A 171 11.35 -12.54 -1.70
C ASP A 171 11.40 -14.05 -1.37
N GLY A 172 10.83 -14.88 -2.24
CA GLY A 172 10.87 -16.35 -2.11
C GLY A 172 9.85 -16.90 -1.12
N ILE A 173 8.89 -16.11 -0.67
CA ILE A 173 7.80 -16.59 0.17
C ILE A 173 6.86 -17.45 -0.69
N PHE A 174 6.58 -18.66 -0.22
CA PHE A 174 5.65 -19.55 -0.92
C PHE A 174 4.22 -19.00 -0.84
N MET A 175 3.62 -18.81 -2.01
CA MET A 175 2.21 -18.46 -2.17
C MET A 175 1.71 -18.97 -3.52
N GLU A 176 0.43 -19.33 -3.59
CA GLU A 176 -0.26 -19.64 -4.84
C GLU A 176 -1.32 -18.60 -5.12
N GLU A 177 -1.35 -18.06 -6.34
CA GLU A 177 -2.40 -17.15 -6.78
C GLU A 177 -3.68 -17.92 -7.10
N ILE A 178 -4.69 -17.81 -6.24
CA ILE A 178 -6.02 -18.42 -6.46
C ILE A 178 -6.82 -17.60 -7.46
N SER A 179 -6.69 -16.27 -7.40
CA SER A 179 -7.34 -15.34 -8.32
C SER A 179 -6.47 -14.11 -8.51
N SER A 180 -6.23 -13.74 -9.74
CA SER A 180 -5.51 -12.49 -10.09
C SER A 180 -6.35 -11.24 -9.87
N GLY A 181 -7.66 -11.36 -9.69
CA GLY A 181 -8.55 -10.25 -9.40
C GLY A 181 -9.96 -10.68 -9.03
N LEU A 182 -10.37 -10.34 -7.83
CA LEU A 182 -11.75 -10.57 -7.34
C LEU A 182 -12.68 -9.45 -7.81
N VAL A 183 -12.26 -8.20 -7.63
CA VAL A 183 -13.01 -6.99 -8.00
C VAL A 183 -12.03 -5.89 -8.35
N ASN A 184 -12.21 -5.23 -9.47
CA ASN A 184 -11.37 -4.09 -9.85
C ASN A 184 -11.79 -2.81 -9.14
N ASN A 185 -10.80 -2.02 -8.71
CA ASN A 185 -10.96 -0.70 -8.15
C ASN A 185 -9.90 0.24 -8.76
N THR A 186 -9.97 1.53 -8.52
CA THR A 186 -8.97 2.48 -8.98
C THR A 186 -8.69 3.52 -7.92
N ALA A 187 -7.46 3.99 -7.87
CA ALA A 187 -7.07 5.14 -7.08
C ALA A 187 -7.37 6.43 -7.83
N GLY A 188 -7.63 7.49 -7.09
CA GLY A 188 -7.84 8.83 -7.65
C GLY A 188 -7.49 9.92 -6.67
N ILE A 189 -7.34 11.11 -7.23
CA ILE A 189 -7.16 12.35 -6.51
C ILE A 189 -8.54 12.98 -6.32
N LEU A 190 -8.88 13.30 -5.09
CA LEU A 190 -10.07 14.05 -4.73
C LEU A 190 -9.67 15.51 -4.49
N LEU A 191 -10.28 16.41 -5.22
CA LEU A 191 -10.10 17.85 -5.05
C LEU A 191 -11.45 18.49 -4.71
N SER A 192 -11.44 19.49 -3.82
CA SER A 192 -12.61 20.35 -3.67
C SER A 192 -12.93 21.03 -5.00
N LYS A 193 -14.19 21.38 -5.23
CA LYS A 193 -14.59 22.05 -6.48
C LYS A 193 -13.81 23.33 -6.69
N ASP A 194 -13.63 24.12 -5.64
CA ASP A 194 -12.90 25.39 -5.71
C ASP A 194 -11.42 25.17 -6.04
N THR A 195 -10.79 24.17 -5.43
CA THR A 195 -9.40 23.80 -5.72
C THR A 195 -9.26 23.32 -7.16
N GLN A 196 -10.18 22.48 -7.62
CA GLN A 196 -10.16 22.01 -8.99
C GLN A 196 -10.30 23.13 -10.01
N GLU A 197 -11.21 24.09 -9.79
CA GLU A 197 -11.38 25.26 -10.66
C GLU A 197 -10.11 26.12 -10.70
N LYS A 198 -9.51 26.40 -9.54
CA LYS A 198 -8.25 27.16 -9.45
C LYS A 198 -7.12 26.49 -10.21
N LEU A 199 -6.93 25.18 -9.99
CA LEU A 199 -5.84 24.43 -10.64
C LEU A 199 -6.11 24.27 -12.14
N THR A 200 -7.37 24.02 -12.56
CA THR A 200 -7.71 23.94 -13.98
C THR A 200 -7.43 25.26 -14.69
N LYS A 201 -7.77 26.40 -14.06
CA LYS A 201 -7.48 27.73 -14.62
C LYS A 201 -5.98 27.96 -14.77
N ARG A 202 -5.16 27.47 -13.86
CA ARG A 202 -3.72 27.67 -13.87
C ARG A 202 -2.97 26.69 -14.79
N TYR A 203 -3.31 25.41 -14.74
CA TYR A 203 -2.59 24.33 -15.42
C TYR A 203 -3.29 23.80 -16.67
N GLY A 204 -4.51 24.24 -16.96
CA GLY A 204 -5.30 23.82 -18.12
C GLY A 204 -5.99 22.46 -17.95
N SER A 205 -5.41 21.54 -17.18
CA SER A 205 -5.97 20.21 -16.92
C SER A 205 -5.60 19.72 -15.54
N ILE A 206 -6.43 18.82 -15.00
CA ILE A 206 -6.15 18.11 -13.74
C ILE A 206 -5.71 16.68 -14.08
N ASN A 207 -4.49 16.37 -13.73
CA ASN A 207 -3.91 15.04 -13.80
C ASN A 207 -2.82 14.90 -12.72
N LEU A 208 -2.27 13.71 -12.55
CA LEU A 208 -1.30 13.46 -11.49
C LEU A 208 -0.09 14.40 -11.56
N LYS A 209 0.43 14.65 -12.77
CA LYS A 209 1.59 15.53 -12.96
C LYS A 209 1.31 16.95 -12.47
N THR A 210 0.19 17.54 -12.88
CA THR A 210 -0.19 18.91 -12.46
C THR A 210 -0.42 19.01 -10.96
N ILE A 211 -0.96 17.97 -10.34
CA ILE A 211 -1.16 17.91 -8.89
C ILE A 211 0.18 17.83 -8.14
N VAL A 212 1.09 16.99 -8.62
CA VAL A 212 2.43 16.86 -8.05
C VAL A 212 3.21 18.17 -8.15
N GLU A 213 3.19 18.84 -9.32
CA GLU A 213 3.84 20.13 -9.54
C GLU A 213 3.25 21.21 -8.62
N ALA A 214 1.92 21.30 -8.52
CA ALA A 214 1.25 22.29 -7.68
C ALA A 214 1.53 22.07 -6.18
N THR A 215 1.59 20.81 -5.73
CA THR A 215 1.94 20.48 -4.35
C THR A 215 3.39 20.83 -4.05
N ALA A 216 4.31 20.46 -4.94
CA ALA A 216 5.72 20.84 -4.82
C ALA A 216 5.93 22.35 -4.78
N GLY A 217 5.08 23.10 -5.47
CA GLY A 217 5.03 24.56 -5.42
C GLY A 217 4.37 25.16 -4.18
N GLY A 218 3.83 24.34 -3.27
CA GLY A 218 3.13 24.81 -2.06
C GLY A 218 1.79 25.49 -2.33
N GLU A 219 1.13 25.18 -3.44
CA GLU A 219 -0.08 25.88 -3.88
C GLU A 219 -1.36 25.39 -3.19
N PHE A 220 -1.35 24.18 -2.64
CA PHE A 220 -2.46 23.64 -1.88
C PHE A 220 -2.01 22.49 -0.95
N ALA A 221 -2.83 22.25 0.08
CA ALA A 221 -2.59 21.22 1.07
C ALA A 221 -3.15 19.88 0.58
N MET A 222 -2.24 18.94 0.24
CA MET A 222 -2.58 17.60 -0.20
C MET A 222 -2.24 16.54 0.84
N GLY A 223 -3.11 15.52 0.97
CA GLY A 223 -2.82 14.32 1.76
C GLY A 223 -2.75 13.07 0.91
N TYR A 224 -1.93 12.10 1.32
CA TYR A 224 -1.92 10.78 0.72
C TYR A 224 -1.72 9.67 1.77
N THR A 225 -1.93 8.41 1.39
CA THR A 225 -1.78 7.27 2.30
C THR A 225 -0.36 6.72 2.23
N ASN A 226 0.14 6.19 3.36
CA ASN A 226 1.49 5.66 3.47
C ASN A 226 1.74 4.55 2.43
N PRO A 227 2.73 4.69 1.54
CA PRO A 227 3.04 3.71 0.50
C PRO A 227 3.45 2.33 1.03
N ASN A 228 3.92 2.27 2.26
CA ASN A 228 4.35 1.00 2.88
C ASN A 228 3.19 0.21 3.51
N ALA A 229 2.05 0.87 3.70
CA ALA A 229 0.88 0.24 4.34
C ALA A 229 -0.30 0.11 3.36
N SER A 230 -0.50 1.10 2.51
CA SER A 230 -1.67 1.26 1.67
C SER A 230 -1.37 1.00 0.19
N ALA A 231 -2.20 0.17 -0.45
CA ALA A 231 -2.12 -0.06 -1.89
C ALA A 231 -2.34 1.24 -2.70
N THR A 232 -3.21 2.13 -2.24
CA THR A 232 -3.44 3.46 -2.84
C THR A 232 -2.20 4.34 -2.71
N GLY A 233 -1.55 4.31 -1.55
CA GLY A 233 -0.29 5.02 -1.32
C GLY A 233 0.83 4.50 -2.19
N LEU A 234 0.97 3.18 -2.31
CA LEU A 234 1.97 2.56 -3.18
C LEU A 234 1.72 2.91 -4.66
N ASN A 235 0.47 2.84 -5.12
CA ASN A 235 0.08 3.28 -6.47
C ASN A 235 0.44 4.75 -6.70
N PHE A 236 0.12 5.63 -5.74
CA PHE A 236 0.43 7.04 -5.81
C PHE A 236 1.94 7.30 -5.91
N LEU A 237 2.73 6.65 -5.07
CA LEU A 237 4.18 6.77 -5.10
C LEU A 237 4.76 6.36 -6.45
N ILE A 238 4.43 5.15 -6.94
CA ILE A 238 4.93 4.64 -8.22
C ILE A 238 4.54 5.59 -9.36
N SER A 239 3.26 5.98 -9.39
CA SER A 239 2.73 6.83 -10.44
C SER A 239 3.33 8.24 -10.38
N THR A 240 3.60 8.78 -9.20
CA THR A 240 4.28 10.07 -9.04
C THR A 240 5.71 10.01 -9.54
N LEU A 241 6.48 8.99 -9.19
CA LEU A 241 7.83 8.78 -9.70
C LEU A 241 7.84 8.68 -11.23
N GLN A 242 6.84 8.01 -11.81
CA GLN A 242 6.69 7.90 -13.27
C GLN A 242 6.36 9.25 -13.95
N THR A 243 5.83 10.25 -13.24
CA THR A 243 5.61 11.58 -13.82
C THR A 243 6.91 12.31 -14.10
N TYR A 244 7.97 12.04 -13.34
CA TYR A 244 9.30 12.62 -13.54
C TYR A 244 10.09 11.85 -14.59
N ASN A 245 10.15 10.52 -14.46
CA ASN A 245 10.81 9.68 -15.45
C ASN A 245 10.06 8.34 -15.61
N ALA A 246 9.26 8.23 -16.67
CA ALA A 246 8.45 7.04 -16.93
C ALA A 246 9.27 5.78 -17.26
N LYS A 247 10.49 5.94 -17.79
CA LYS A 247 11.36 4.81 -18.16
C LYS A 247 12.19 4.30 -16.99
N GLU A 248 12.59 5.23 -16.11
CA GLU A 248 13.40 4.94 -14.93
C GLU A 248 12.78 5.62 -13.69
N PRO A 249 11.67 5.09 -13.16
CA PRO A 249 10.98 5.71 -12.02
C PRO A 249 11.84 5.88 -10.76
N LEU A 250 12.94 5.12 -10.65
CA LEU A 250 13.90 5.23 -9.54
C LEU A 250 15.16 6.02 -9.94
N SER A 251 15.12 6.81 -11.02
CA SER A 251 16.20 7.72 -11.38
C SER A 251 16.38 8.82 -10.33
N GLU A 252 17.54 9.45 -10.32
CA GLU A 252 17.84 10.60 -9.45
C GLU A 252 16.80 11.71 -9.61
N GLU A 253 16.44 12.05 -10.85
CA GLU A 253 15.41 13.04 -11.19
C GLU A 253 14.06 12.71 -10.52
N SER A 254 13.61 11.45 -10.58
CA SER A 254 12.35 11.02 -9.97
C SER A 254 12.39 11.08 -8.45
N VAL A 255 13.52 10.68 -7.86
CA VAL A 255 13.69 10.71 -6.40
C VAL A 255 13.74 12.14 -5.87
N GLU A 256 14.51 13.03 -6.50
CA GLU A 256 14.58 14.45 -6.14
C GLU A 256 13.22 15.14 -6.31
N GLY A 257 12.52 14.84 -7.42
CA GLY A 257 11.18 15.35 -7.67
C GLY A 257 10.17 14.93 -6.60
N PHE A 258 10.20 13.64 -6.20
CA PHE A 258 9.34 13.15 -5.12
C PHE A 258 9.71 13.77 -3.76
N GLN A 259 10.98 13.96 -3.47
CA GLN A 259 11.43 14.63 -2.24
C GLN A 259 10.92 16.08 -2.17
N ALA A 260 11.01 16.82 -3.26
CA ALA A 260 10.49 18.18 -3.36
C ALA A 260 8.97 18.23 -3.14
N PHE A 261 8.23 17.30 -3.76
CA PHE A 261 6.80 17.11 -3.51
C PHE A 261 6.52 16.82 -2.03
N GLN A 262 7.19 15.82 -1.46
CA GLN A 262 6.98 15.37 -0.07
C GLN A 262 7.19 16.47 0.97
N THR A 263 8.10 17.41 0.72
CA THR A 263 8.40 18.54 1.61
C THR A 263 7.17 19.42 1.89
N ASN A 264 6.23 19.47 0.94
CA ASN A 264 5.02 20.30 1.01
C ASN A 264 3.75 19.50 1.32
N VAL A 265 3.86 18.19 1.61
CA VAL A 265 2.71 17.36 2.00
C VAL A 265 2.46 17.49 3.49
N PRO A 266 1.34 18.07 3.94
CA PRO A 266 1.06 18.28 5.36
C PRO A 266 0.61 17.02 6.09
N PHE A 267 0.11 16.00 5.38
CA PHE A 267 -0.52 14.85 6.00
C PHE A 267 -0.33 13.56 5.20
N VAL A 268 0.14 12.52 5.89
CA VAL A 268 0.22 11.14 5.37
C VAL A 268 -0.56 10.24 6.33
N ALA A 269 -1.66 9.65 5.84
CA ALA A 269 -2.46 8.70 6.61
C ALA A 269 -1.87 7.29 6.50
N TYR A 270 -2.01 6.48 7.55
CA TYR A 270 -1.58 5.08 7.48
C TYR A 270 -2.49 4.24 6.57
N THR A 271 -3.80 4.50 6.61
CA THR A 271 -4.82 3.76 5.83
C THR A 271 -5.79 4.70 5.11
N THR A 272 -6.53 4.17 4.13
CA THR A 272 -7.63 4.87 3.46
C THR A 272 -8.73 5.29 4.46
N GLU A 273 -9.00 4.47 5.48
CA GLU A 273 -9.95 4.84 6.54
C GLU A 273 -9.52 6.10 7.30
N GLN A 274 -8.24 6.19 7.67
CA GLN A 274 -7.71 7.38 8.34
C GLN A 274 -7.75 8.61 7.41
N MET A 275 -7.46 8.42 6.11
CA MET A 275 -7.56 9.49 5.12
C MET A 275 -9.00 9.98 4.97
N SER A 276 -9.99 9.08 4.95
CA SER A 276 -11.41 9.46 4.91
C SER A 276 -11.80 10.32 6.11
N LYS A 277 -11.40 9.91 7.31
CA LYS A 277 -11.64 10.70 8.54
C LYS A 277 -10.95 12.08 8.50
N ALA A 278 -9.73 12.15 7.99
CA ALA A 278 -9.03 13.43 7.83
C ALA A 278 -9.74 14.35 6.82
N ALA A 279 -10.27 13.79 5.72
CA ALA A 279 -11.03 14.54 4.72
C ALA A 279 -12.32 15.16 5.30
N GLU A 280 -12.98 14.50 6.25
CA GLU A 280 -14.18 15.03 6.92
C GLU A 280 -13.90 16.32 7.68
N THR A 281 -12.69 16.51 8.22
CA THR A 281 -12.30 17.69 8.96
C THR A 281 -12.20 18.95 8.07
N GLY A 282 -12.07 18.76 6.75
CA GLY A 282 -11.91 19.86 5.79
C GLY A 282 -10.55 20.56 5.85
N SER A 283 -9.56 19.96 6.52
CA SER A 283 -8.20 20.53 6.66
C SER A 283 -7.32 20.30 5.43
N LEU A 284 -7.77 19.51 4.46
CA LEU A 284 -7.06 19.21 3.21
C LEU A 284 -7.82 19.79 2.02
N ASP A 285 -7.10 20.43 1.10
CA ASP A 285 -7.64 20.92 -0.17
C ASP A 285 -7.83 19.77 -1.18
N GLY A 286 -7.02 18.73 -1.06
CA GLY A 286 -7.08 17.50 -1.85
C GLY A 286 -6.41 16.31 -1.16
N PHE A 287 -6.76 15.12 -1.58
CA PHE A 287 -6.19 13.87 -1.06
C PHE A 287 -6.41 12.72 -2.02
N ILE A 288 -5.68 11.61 -1.79
CA ILE A 288 -5.87 10.41 -2.60
C ILE A 288 -6.81 9.42 -1.90
N MET A 289 -7.59 8.70 -2.71
CA MET A 289 -8.53 7.68 -2.23
C MET A 289 -8.89 6.70 -3.35
N GLU A 290 -9.42 5.53 -2.97
CA GLU A 290 -10.04 4.61 -3.94
C GLU A 290 -11.44 5.07 -4.36
N TYR A 291 -11.79 4.75 -5.61
CA TYR A 291 -13.08 5.07 -6.19
C TYR A 291 -14.25 4.48 -5.40
N GLN A 292 -14.13 3.23 -4.95
CA GLN A 292 -15.17 2.57 -4.16
C GLN A 292 -15.49 3.36 -2.87
N THR A 293 -14.48 3.77 -2.11
CA THR A 293 -14.68 4.55 -0.89
C THR A 293 -15.33 5.90 -1.21
N TYR A 294 -14.87 6.56 -2.27
CA TYR A 294 -15.44 7.84 -2.72
C TYR A 294 -16.94 7.73 -3.07
N ILE A 295 -17.34 6.77 -3.93
CA ILE A 295 -18.75 6.65 -4.36
C ILE A 295 -19.69 6.18 -3.25
N ASN A 296 -19.16 5.48 -2.26
CA ASN A 296 -19.93 4.98 -1.13
C ASN A 296 -20.14 6.02 -0.01
N ASP A 297 -19.41 7.14 -0.07
CA ASP A 297 -19.52 8.23 0.90
C ASP A 297 -20.20 9.46 0.28
N PRO A 298 -21.48 9.74 0.64
CA PRO A 298 -22.20 10.93 0.14
C PRO A 298 -21.57 12.24 0.59
N GLY A 299 -20.78 12.26 1.67
CA GLY A 299 -20.04 13.44 2.13
C GLY A 299 -18.93 13.79 1.15
N LEU A 300 -18.18 12.78 0.71
CA LEU A 300 -17.10 12.94 -0.25
C LEU A 300 -17.62 13.32 -1.64
N THR A 301 -18.62 12.61 -2.15
CA THR A 301 -19.17 12.86 -3.50
C THR A 301 -19.81 14.23 -3.66
N ARG A 302 -20.33 14.82 -2.59
CA ARG A 302 -20.88 16.18 -2.61
C ARG A 302 -19.81 17.26 -2.63
N LYS A 303 -18.68 17.04 -1.91
CA LYS A 303 -17.64 18.06 -1.69
C LYS A 303 -16.52 18.00 -2.70
N TYR A 304 -16.19 16.80 -3.17
CA TYR A 304 -14.99 16.56 -3.96
C TYR A 304 -15.32 15.98 -5.33
N GLN A 305 -14.39 16.16 -6.25
CA GLN A 305 -14.38 15.53 -7.58
C GLN A 305 -13.24 14.55 -7.64
N PHE A 306 -13.48 13.39 -8.25
CA PHE A 306 -12.54 12.30 -8.37
C PHE A 306 -11.85 12.31 -9.74
N THR A 307 -10.53 12.31 -9.74
CA THR A 307 -9.70 12.18 -10.95
C THR A 307 -8.84 10.93 -10.81
N PRO A 308 -9.04 9.89 -11.64
CA PRO A 308 -8.28 8.64 -11.52
C PRO A 308 -6.81 8.84 -11.88
N PHE A 309 -5.94 8.03 -11.30
CA PHE A 309 -4.52 7.95 -11.64
C PHE A 309 -3.99 6.51 -11.50
N GLY A 310 -2.83 6.27 -12.12
CA GLY A 310 -2.02 5.08 -11.92
C GLY A 310 -2.63 3.83 -12.56
N PHE A 311 -2.57 2.72 -11.84
CA PHE A 311 -2.98 1.39 -12.29
C PHE A 311 -4.14 0.83 -11.47
N LEU A 312 -4.83 -0.18 -12.03
CA LEU A 312 -5.98 -0.82 -11.37
C LEU A 312 -5.55 -1.56 -10.12
N HIS A 313 -6.39 -1.51 -9.10
CA HIS A 313 -6.36 -2.38 -7.94
C HIS A 313 -7.20 -3.60 -8.24
N THR A 314 -6.56 -4.74 -8.51
CA THR A 314 -7.25 -5.96 -8.95
C THR A 314 -7.81 -6.78 -7.79
N ASN A 315 -7.39 -6.49 -6.55
CA ASN A 315 -7.79 -7.24 -5.36
C ASN A 315 -7.58 -8.75 -5.53
N PRO A 316 -6.35 -9.22 -5.69
CA PRO A 316 -6.06 -10.63 -5.87
C PRO A 316 -6.31 -11.44 -4.59
N LEU A 317 -6.34 -12.76 -4.73
CA LEU A 317 -6.37 -13.70 -3.61
C LEU A 317 -5.25 -14.72 -3.78
N TYR A 318 -4.46 -14.89 -2.73
CA TYR A 318 -3.37 -15.86 -2.63
C TYR A 318 -3.65 -16.84 -1.48
N THR A 319 -3.22 -18.11 -1.61
CA THR A 319 -2.96 -18.96 -0.45
C THR A 319 -1.53 -18.70 0.03
N THR A 320 -1.32 -18.84 1.33
CA THR A 320 -0.02 -18.58 1.98
C THR A 320 0.54 -19.82 2.68
N ARG A 321 -0.14 -20.95 2.57
CA ARG A 321 0.27 -22.24 3.12
C ARG A 321 0.21 -23.32 2.05
N ASP A 322 1.06 -24.34 2.19
CA ASP A 322 0.95 -25.57 1.41
C ASP A 322 -0.40 -26.23 1.74
N THR A 323 -1.21 -26.47 0.71
CA THR A 323 -2.50 -27.15 0.82
C THR A 323 -2.33 -28.66 0.83
#